data_3e0a8cbfdca94f1f804914d9e329a14a
#
_entry.id   3e0a8cbfdca94f1f804914d9e329a14a
#
_cell.length_a   1.000
_cell.length_b   1.000
_cell.length_c   1.000
_cell.angle_alpha   90.00
_cell.angle_beta   90.00
_cell.angle_gamma   90.00
#
_symmetry.space_group_name_H-M   'P 1'
#
loop_
_entity.id
_entity.type
_entity.pdbx_description
1 polymer ?
#
loop_
_entity_poly.entity_id
_entity_poly.type
_entity_poly.pdbx_seq_one_letter_code
_entity_poly.pdbx_strand_id
1 'polypeptide(L)'
;MSYGQKSLFYIYQADPSSSSYNTAYHMRIKSKLNIEALKSALRFLVKKQPLLRTTFTIKDGEAFQVIHESYDSNIEVINAFNWSHEKLVDENSKVYRQPFNLTDEPAFRVVLFEISDCESVMLFNIHHIITDFISTGLLVSDLWRLYEKILNNSNYQPNVEQDFRYFEYISWQNNLLQSSESEKMWSYWKNTLSGDLPVLNLPTDKPRPVVQTFNGSTVNFVIEKN
;
A
#
# COMPACT_ATOMS: atom_id res chain seq x y z
N MET A 1 8.85 4.61 -14.02
CA MET A 1 7.54 4.65 -13.32
C MET A 1 6.42 4.38 -14.30
N SER A 2 5.34 3.73 -13.87
CA SER A 2 4.08 3.69 -14.63
C SER A 2 3.41 5.07 -14.63
N TYR A 3 2.45 5.28 -15.53
CA TYR A 3 1.70 6.56 -15.55
C TYR A 3 0.90 6.78 -14.28
N GLY A 4 0.32 5.72 -13.70
CA GLY A 4 -0.36 5.80 -12.41
C GLY A 4 0.58 6.20 -11.28
N GLN A 5 1.79 5.64 -11.23
CA GLN A 5 2.81 6.04 -10.25
C GLN A 5 3.25 7.49 -10.44
N LYS A 6 3.44 7.95 -11.67
CA LYS A 6 3.77 9.37 -11.94
C LYS A 6 2.68 10.29 -11.42
N SER A 7 1.41 9.98 -11.69
CA SER A 7 0.27 10.77 -11.20
C SER A 7 0.24 10.85 -9.68
N LEU A 8 0.39 9.73 -8.98
CA LEU A 8 0.41 9.70 -7.52
C LEU A 8 1.62 10.41 -6.93
N PHE A 9 2.77 10.31 -7.59
CA PHE A 9 3.97 10.99 -7.13
C PHE A 9 3.87 12.52 -7.28
N TYR A 10 3.29 13.03 -8.37
CA TYR A 10 3.03 14.48 -8.49
C TYR A 10 2.01 14.99 -7.48
N ILE A 11 0.98 14.19 -7.16
CA ILE A 11 0.05 14.53 -6.06
C ILE A 11 0.80 14.58 -4.73
N TYR A 12 1.66 13.61 -4.44
CA TYR A 12 2.52 13.63 -3.25
C TYR A 12 3.43 14.87 -3.22
N GLN A 13 4.05 15.26 -4.33
CA GLN A 13 4.89 16.47 -4.39
C GLN A 13 4.11 17.74 -4.09
N ALA A 14 2.81 17.80 -4.43
CA ALA A 14 1.96 18.95 -4.13
C ALA A 14 1.61 19.05 -2.63
N ASP A 15 1.51 17.94 -1.91
CA ASP A 15 1.28 17.88 -0.46
C ASP A 15 1.94 16.62 0.15
N PRO A 16 3.25 16.68 0.48
CA PRO A 16 3.96 15.56 1.08
C PRO A 16 3.49 15.20 2.50
N SER A 17 2.72 16.07 3.14
CA SER A 17 2.15 15.83 4.47
C SER A 17 0.85 15.03 4.43
N SER A 18 0.28 14.80 3.25
CA SER A 18 -0.97 14.08 3.08
C SER A 18 -0.81 12.57 3.27
N SER A 19 -1.73 11.97 4.02
CA SER A 19 -1.87 10.51 4.14
C SER A 19 -3.02 9.95 3.29
N SER A 20 -3.57 10.73 2.36
CA SER A 20 -4.79 10.38 1.60
C SER A 20 -4.63 9.13 0.74
N TYR A 21 -3.41 8.80 0.34
CA TYR A 21 -3.09 7.61 -0.43
C TYR A 21 -2.42 6.51 0.39
N ASN A 22 -2.45 6.62 1.72
CA ASN A 22 -2.11 5.48 2.57
C ASN A 22 -3.27 4.47 2.52
N THR A 23 -2.94 3.21 2.33
CA THR A 23 -3.87 2.09 2.43
C THR A 23 -3.49 1.23 3.62
N ALA A 24 -4.46 0.91 4.47
CA ALA A 24 -4.24 0.15 5.68
C ALA A 24 -4.97 -1.20 5.59
N TYR A 25 -4.24 -2.28 5.82
CA TYR A 25 -4.80 -3.61 5.95
C TYR A 25 -4.61 -4.08 7.39
N HIS A 26 -5.72 -4.26 8.11
CA HIS A 26 -5.73 -4.71 9.49
C HIS A 26 -6.05 -6.20 9.56
N MET A 27 -5.30 -6.92 10.38
CA MET A 27 -5.52 -8.34 10.61
C MET A 27 -5.48 -8.64 12.10
N ARG A 28 -6.56 -9.21 12.61
CA ARG A 28 -6.60 -9.72 13.99
C ARG A 28 -6.21 -11.19 13.99
N ILE A 29 -5.17 -11.52 14.73
CA ILE A 29 -4.58 -12.85 14.80
C ILE A 29 -4.85 -13.40 16.18
N LYS A 30 -5.57 -14.54 16.24
CA LYS A 30 -5.97 -15.21 17.48
C LYS A 30 -5.12 -16.47 17.72
N SER A 31 -3.80 -16.29 17.71
CA SER A 31 -2.83 -17.35 18.00
C SER A 31 -1.52 -16.72 18.47
N LYS A 32 -0.74 -17.49 19.20
CA LYS A 32 0.64 -17.06 19.56
C LYS A 32 1.49 -16.94 18.30
N LEU A 33 2.13 -15.81 18.13
CA LEU A 33 3.05 -15.56 17.02
C LEU A 33 4.52 -15.79 17.42
N ASN A 34 5.30 -16.32 16.51
CA ASN A 34 6.74 -16.27 16.58
C ASN A 34 7.22 -15.00 15.86
N ILE A 35 7.53 -13.97 16.63
CA ILE A 35 7.89 -12.64 16.13
C ILE A 35 9.14 -12.70 15.24
N GLU A 36 10.15 -13.49 15.61
CA GLU A 36 11.38 -13.58 14.82
C GLU A 36 11.17 -14.30 13.48
N ALA A 37 10.31 -15.32 13.47
CA ALA A 37 9.89 -15.95 12.22
C ALA A 37 9.11 -14.97 11.31
N LEU A 38 8.24 -14.14 11.90
CA LEU A 38 7.46 -13.14 11.16
C LEU A 38 8.36 -12.03 10.60
N LYS A 39 9.31 -11.51 11.37
CA LYS A 39 10.32 -10.55 10.90
C LYS A 39 11.18 -11.15 9.77
N SER A 40 11.55 -12.42 9.89
CA SER A 40 12.31 -13.12 8.84
C SER A 40 11.47 -13.28 7.57
N ALA A 41 10.20 -13.62 7.68
CA ALA A 41 9.27 -13.69 6.55
C ALA A 41 9.14 -12.34 5.83
N LEU A 42 9.03 -11.23 6.59
CA LEU A 42 8.98 -9.89 6.01
C LEU A 42 10.27 -9.55 5.25
N ARG A 43 11.45 -9.85 5.82
CA ARG A 43 12.74 -9.63 5.13
C ARG A 43 12.80 -10.38 3.79
N PHE A 44 12.33 -11.64 3.76
CA PHE A 44 12.28 -12.41 2.51
C PHE A 44 11.26 -11.84 1.52
N LEU A 45 10.10 -11.39 1.98
CA LEU A 45 9.10 -10.73 1.15
C LEU A 45 9.66 -9.47 0.50
N VAL A 46 10.32 -8.61 1.27
CA VAL A 46 10.96 -7.38 0.77
C VAL A 46 12.07 -7.69 -0.25
N LYS A 47 12.86 -8.74 -0.02
CA LYS A 47 13.86 -9.19 -0.97
C LYS A 47 13.23 -9.68 -2.28
N LYS A 48 12.08 -10.40 -2.20
CA LYS A 48 11.34 -10.92 -3.35
C LYS A 48 10.69 -9.81 -4.16
N GLN A 49 10.14 -8.78 -3.50
CA GLN A 49 9.33 -7.73 -4.12
C GLN A 49 10.11 -6.40 -4.20
N PRO A 50 10.73 -6.07 -5.35
CA PRO A 50 11.53 -4.87 -5.48
C PRO A 50 10.79 -3.56 -5.18
N LEU A 51 9.47 -3.49 -5.43
CA LEU A 51 8.65 -2.32 -5.08
C LEU A 51 8.64 -2.01 -3.58
N LEU A 52 8.79 -3.01 -2.69
CA LEU A 52 8.86 -2.80 -1.25
C LEU A 52 10.19 -2.19 -0.77
N ARG A 53 11.14 -1.96 -1.68
CA ARG A 53 12.42 -1.27 -1.41
C ARG A 53 12.72 -0.23 -2.46
N THR A 54 11.65 0.41 -2.96
CA THR A 54 11.71 1.45 -3.99
C THR A 54 11.35 2.79 -3.36
N THR A 55 12.14 3.81 -3.68
CA THR A 55 11.86 5.23 -3.43
C THR A 55 11.62 5.97 -4.74
N PHE A 56 11.15 7.21 -4.66
CA PHE A 56 10.75 8.00 -5.81
C PHE A 56 11.44 9.36 -5.76
N THR A 57 11.92 9.84 -6.89
CA THR A 57 12.66 11.10 -6.96
C THR A 57 12.42 11.85 -8.27
N ILE A 58 12.78 13.11 -8.29
CA ILE A 58 12.82 13.92 -9.52
C ILE A 58 14.28 14.12 -9.90
N LYS A 59 14.59 13.85 -11.17
CA LYS A 59 15.88 14.17 -11.78
C LYS A 59 15.64 14.82 -13.15
N ASP A 60 16.26 15.96 -13.38
CA ASP A 60 16.13 16.72 -14.63
C ASP A 60 14.66 17.03 -15.01
N GLY A 61 13.79 17.27 -13.99
CA GLY A 61 12.37 17.56 -14.16
C GLY A 61 11.48 16.32 -14.38
N GLU A 62 12.06 15.13 -14.46
CA GLU A 62 11.31 13.88 -14.64
C GLU A 62 11.25 13.05 -13.35
N ALA A 63 10.14 12.34 -13.15
CA ALA A 63 9.93 11.46 -12.01
C ALA A 63 10.49 10.06 -12.26
N PHE A 64 11.33 9.60 -11.35
CA PHE A 64 11.97 8.28 -11.38
C PHE A 64 11.67 7.47 -10.12
N GLN A 65 11.76 6.16 -10.27
CA GLN A 65 11.80 5.22 -9.16
C GLN A 65 13.22 4.67 -9.01
N VAL A 66 13.68 4.55 -7.78
CA VAL A 66 14.99 4.02 -7.41
C VAL A 66 14.79 2.74 -6.62
N ILE A 67 15.25 1.62 -7.16
CA ILE A 67 15.20 0.32 -6.49
C ILE A 67 16.50 0.16 -5.69
N HIS A 68 16.40 0.06 -4.38
CA HIS A 68 17.55 -0.18 -3.52
C HIS A 68 17.91 -1.68 -3.53
N GLU A 69 19.20 -2.01 -3.42
CA GLU A 69 19.66 -3.42 -3.36
C GLU A 69 19.12 -4.14 -2.14
N SER A 70 19.09 -3.44 -1.01
CA SER A 70 18.56 -3.94 0.25
C SER A 70 17.77 -2.84 0.98
N TYR A 71 16.88 -3.27 1.85
CA TYR A 71 16.21 -2.41 2.81
C TYR A 71 16.04 -3.20 4.10
N ASP A 72 16.47 -2.62 5.20
CA ASP A 72 16.29 -3.22 6.52
C ASP A 72 14.83 -3.05 6.97
N SER A 73 14.00 -3.97 6.50
CA SER A 73 12.58 -4.01 6.86
C SER A 73 12.40 -4.60 8.24
N ASN A 74 11.70 -3.88 9.10
CA ASN A 74 11.38 -4.33 10.44
C ASN A 74 9.87 -4.30 10.67
N ILE A 75 9.41 -5.13 11.62
CA ILE A 75 8.07 -5.05 12.20
C ILE A 75 8.21 -4.32 13.52
N GLU A 76 7.56 -3.18 13.63
CA GLU A 76 7.43 -2.50 14.91
C GLU A 76 6.46 -3.30 15.79
N VAL A 77 6.95 -3.74 16.95
CA VAL A 77 6.13 -4.51 17.92
C VAL A 77 5.79 -3.62 19.09
N ILE A 78 4.50 -3.40 19.29
CA ILE A 78 3.98 -2.53 20.35
C ILE A 78 3.25 -3.40 21.38
N ASN A 79 3.66 -3.32 22.63
CA ASN A 79 2.94 -3.96 23.72
C ASN A 79 1.63 -3.19 23.99
N ALA A 80 0.51 -3.80 23.62
CA ALA A 80 -0.85 -3.27 23.79
C ALA A 80 -1.64 -4.05 24.83
N PHE A 81 -0.95 -4.80 25.72
CA PHE A 81 -1.59 -5.48 26.84
C PHE A 81 -2.35 -4.47 27.70
N ASN A 82 -3.57 -4.80 28.08
CA ASN A 82 -4.45 -3.92 28.85
C ASN A 82 -4.88 -2.61 28.17
N TRP A 83 -4.68 -2.45 26.86
CA TRP A 83 -5.27 -1.32 26.17
C TRP A 83 -6.78 -1.52 25.99
N SER A 84 -7.54 -0.43 26.14
CA SER A 84 -8.93 -0.42 25.71
C SER A 84 -9.03 -0.52 24.19
N HIS A 85 -10.20 -0.98 23.71
CA HIS A 85 -10.47 -1.00 22.28
C HIS A 85 -10.33 0.39 21.64
N GLU A 86 -10.79 1.44 22.32
CA GLU A 86 -10.68 2.82 21.86
C GLU A 86 -9.22 3.25 21.68
N LYS A 87 -8.38 2.94 22.69
CA LYS A 87 -6.94 3.24 22.61
C LYS A 87 -6.28 2.50 21.45
N LEU A 88 -6.61 1.23 21.23
CA LEU A 88 -6.07 0.46 20.11
C LEU A 88 -6.47 1.07 18.77
N VAL A 89 -7.72 1.48 18.60
CA VAL A 89 -8.24 2.14 17.39
C VAL A 89 -7.53 3.48 17.17
N ASP A 90 -7.34 4.28 18.22
CA ASP A 90 -6.68 5.58 18.14
C ASP A 90 -5.20 5.44 17.71
N GLU A 91 -4.45 4.54 18.36
CA GLU A 91 -3.04 4.30 18.02
C GLU A 91 -2.88 3.71 16.60
N ASN A 92 -3.74 2.79 16.20
CA ASN A 92 -3.79 2.33 14.80
C ASN A 92 -4.02 3.49 13.83
N SER A 93 -4.96 4.39 14.16
CA SER A 93 -5.28 5.55 13.32
C SER A 93 -4.09 6.51 13.19
N LYS A 94 -3.33 6.71 14.25
CA LYS A 94 -2.10 7.52 14.23
C LYS A 94 -1.07 6.93 13.26
N VAL A 95 -0.85 5.62 13.34
CA VAL A 95 0.11 4.94 12.47
C VAL A 95 -0.31 5.03 11.00
N TYR A 96 -1.57 4.70 10.68
CA TYR A 96 -1.98 4.69 9.28
C TYR A 96 -2.06 6.10 8.67
N ARG A 97 -2.34 7.13 9.48
CA ARG A 97 -2.38 8.54 9.04
C ARG A 97 -1.00 9.19 8.97
N GLN A 98 0.05 8.55 9.47
CA GLN A 98 1.39 9.08 9.35
C GLN A 98 1.81 9.11 7.87
N PRO A 99 2.17 10.27 7.30
CA PRO A 99 2.62 10.37 5.92
C PRO A 99 3.84 9.51 5.65
N PHE A 100 4.01 9.07 4.40
CA PHE A 100 5.24 8.46 3.92
C PHE A 100 6.16 9.52 3.32
N ASN A 101 7.46 9.43 3.58
CA ASN A 101 8.45 10.16 2.82
C ASN A 101 8.88 9.32 1.61
N LEU A 102 8.19 9.48 0.49
CA LEU A 102 8.40 8.67 -0.71
C LEU A 102 9.79 8.86 -1.34
N THR A 103 10.54 9.92 -0.97
CA THR A 103 11.87 10.20 -1.52
C THR A 103 12.98 9.48 -0.77
N ASP A 104 12.82 9.27 0.54
CA ASP A 104 13.91 8.80 1.39
C ASP A 104 13.64 7.43 2.00
N GLU A 105 12.39 6.99 2.05
CA GLU A 105 12.01 5.69 2.63
C GLU A 105 11.06 4.90 1.73
N PRO A 106 11.08 3.57 1.78
CA PRO A 106 10.09 2.73 1.12
C PRO A 106 8.68 2.98 1.63
N ALA A 107 7.73 2.85 0.72
CA ALA A 107 6.35 3.28 0.90
C ALA A 107 5.48 2.23 1.65
N PHE A 108 6.02 1.59 2.70
CA PHE A 108 5.25 0.66 3.55
C PHE A 108 5.77 0.63 4.99
N ARG A 109 4.89 0.26 5.95
CA ARG A 109 5.17 0.02 7.37
C ARG A 109 4.38 -1.18 7.84
N VAL A 110 4.97 -1.97 8.74
CA VAL A 110 4.27 -3.09 9.40
C VAL A 110 4.37 -2.89 10.90
N VAL A 111 3.23 -2.83 11.57
CA VAL A 111 3.14 -2.68 13.04
C VAL A 111 2.32 -3.83 13.59
N LEU A 112 2.82 -4.44 14.66
CA LEU A 112 2.15 -5.50 15.40
C LEU A 112 1.82 -5.01 16.81
N PHE A 113 0.54 -4.94 17.13
CA PHE A 113 0.06 -4.65 18.48
C PHE A 113 -0.21 -5.96 19.19
N GLU A 114 0.56 -6.30 20.21
CA GLU A 114 0.37 -7.48 21.04
C GLU A 114 -0.70 -7.18 22.13
N ILE A 115 -1.88 -7.81 22.01
CA ILE A 115 -3.02 -7.60 22.92
C ILE A 115 -2.96 -8.59 24.08
N SER A 116 -2.50 -9.80 23.81
CA SER A 116 -2.24 -10.86 24.79
C SER A 116 -1.22 -11.86 24.23
N ASP A 117 -0.84 -12.85 25.03
CA ASP A 117 0.09 -13.92 24.58
C ASP A 117 -0.42 -14.69 23.35
N CYS A 118 -1.72 -14.67 23.09
CA CYS A 118 -2.38 -15.42 22.02
C CYS A 118 -3.21 -14.52 21.08
N GLU A 119 -3.09 -13.22 21.20
CA GLU A 119 -3.86 -12.30 20.37
C GLU A 119 -3.05 -11.06 20.01
N SER A 120 -3.04 -10.73 18.71
CA SER A 120 -2.36 -9.55 18.16
C SER A 120 -3.21 -8.92 17.07
N VAL A 121 -2.99 -7.62 16.83
CA VAL A 121 -3.47 -6.91 15.64
C VAL A 121 -2.27 -6.47 14.82
N MET A 122 -2.18 -6.93 13.58
CA MET A 122 -1.18 -6.50 12.63
C MET A 122 -1.77 -5.45 11.70
N LEU A 123 -1.08 -4.33 11.58
CA LEU A 123 -1.34 -3.27 10.61
C LEU A 123 -0.28 -3.33 9.53
N PHE A 124 -0.72 -3.55 8.30
CA PHE A 124 0.10 -3.42 7.10
C PHE A 124 -0.31 -2.11 6.41
N ASN A 125 0.50 -1.07 6.56
CA ASN A 125 0.25 0.26 6.02
C ASN A 125 1.14 0.49 4.80
N ILE A 126 0.54 0.76 3.64
CA ILE A 126 1.24 0.86 2.34
C ILE A 126 0.71 2.07 1.58
N HIS A 127 1.59 2.86 0.97
CA HIS A 127 1.17 3.91 0.07
C HIS A 127 0.69 3.35 -1.27
N HIS A 128 -0.38 3.90 -1.81
CA HIS A 128 -1.03 3.41 -3.04
C HIS A 128 -0.14 3.49 -4.30
N ILE A 129 1.01 4.20 -4.24
CA ILE A 129 1.99 4.27 -5.32
C ILE A 129 2.66 2.92 -5.63
N ILE A 130 2.71 2.00 -4.66
CA ILE A 130 3.35 0.68 -4.81
C ILE A 130 2.36 -0.49 -4.70
N THR A 131 1.09 -0.24 -4.43
CA THR A 131 0.10 -1.30 -4.23
C THR A 131 -1.31 -0.86 -4.62
N ASP A 132 -2.17 -1.84 -4.86
CA ASP A 132 -3.62 -1.73 -4.93
C ASP A 132 -4.26 -2.77 -4.00
N PHE A 133 -5.59 -2.83 -4.00
CA PHE A 133 -6.33 -3.78 -3.15
C PHE A 133 -5.93 -5.24 -3.40
N ILE A 134 -5.80 -5.64 -4.67
CA ILE A 134 -5.44 -7.02 -5.04
C ILE A 134 -3.99 -7.31 -4.64
N SER A 135 -3.08 -6.41 -4.96
CA SER A 135 -1.65 -6.55 -4.62
C SER A 135 -1.41 -6.64 -3.12
N THR A 136 -2.14 -5.85 -2.32
CA THR A 136 -2.06 -5.93 -0.85
C THR A 136 -2.45 -7.32 -0.35
N GLY A 137 -3.55 -7.89 -0.87
CA GLY A 137 -3.97 -9.25 -0.52
C GLY A 137 -2.93 -10.31 -0.89
N LEU A 138 -2.28 -10.19 -2.05
CA LEU A 138 -1.20 -11.07 -2.48
C LEU A 138 0.05 -10.95 -1.59
N LEU A 139 0.46 -9.74 -1.24
CA LEU A 139 1.59 -9.49 -0.34
C LEU A 139 1.36 -10.10 1.04
N VAL A 140 0.17 -9.92 1.61
CA VAL A 140 -0.21 -10.52 2.90
C VAL A 140 -0.22 -12.05 2.81
N SER A 141 -0.78 -12.61 1.74
CA SER A 141 -0.78 -14.08 1.52
C SER A 141 0.65 -14.62 1.41
N ASP A 142 1.53 -13.95 0.66
CA ASP A 142 2.94 -14.35 0.52
C ASP A 142 3.69 -14.25 1.86
N LEU A 143 3.43 -13.21 2.67
CA LEU A 143 4.01 -13.07 4.00
C LEU A 143 3.68 -14.28 4.90
N TRP A 144 2.39 -14.68 4.93
CA TRP A 144 1.96 -15.81 5.74
C TRP A 144 2.53 -17.15 5.24
N ARG A 145 2.59 -17.36 3.94
CA ARG A 145 3.22 -18.56 3.36
C ARG A 145 4.70 -18.66 3.72
N LEU A 146 5.43 -17.54 3.73
CA LEU A 146 6.83 -17.49 4.15
C LEU A 146 6.94 -17.76 5.65
N TYR A 147 6.08 -17.16 6.46
CA TYR A 147 6.03 -17.37 7.90
C TYR A 147 5.82 -18.85 8.25
N GLU A 148 4.82 -19.50 7.67
CA GLU A 148 4.56 -20.94 7.87
C GLU A 148 5.76 -21.82 7.49
N LYS A 149 6.42 -21.54 6.36
CA LYS A 149 7.61 -22.28 5.93
C LYS A 149 8.77 -22.13 6.91
N ILE A 150 8.97 -20.93 7.46
CA ILE A 150 10.01 -20.67 8.46
C ILE A 150 9.68 -21.35 9.78
N LEU A 151 8.43 -21.37 10.22
CA LEU A 151 8.00 -22.08 11.41
C LEU A 151 8.24 -23.59 11.33
N ASN A 152 7.91 -24.18 10.16
CA ASN A 152 8.03 -25.61 9.93
C ASN A 152 9.48 -26.06 9.70
N ASN A 153 10.39 -25.13 9.34
CA ASN A 153 11.80 -25.39 9.13
C ASN A 153 12.61 -24.15 9.50
N SER A 154 13.19 -24.15 10.71
CA SER A 154 14.00 -23.02 11.22
C SER A 154 15.23 -22.69 10.37
N ASN A 155 15.71 -23.63 9.57
CA ASN A 155 16.81 -23.43 8.61
C ASN A 155 16.33 -23.09 7.20
N TYR A 156 15.04 -22.75 7.04
CA TYR A 156 14.49 -22.41 5.73
C TYR A 156 15.16 -21.14 5.18
N GLN A 157 15.90 -21.33 4.10
CA GLN A 157 16.51 -20.24 3.32
C GLN A 157 15.90 -20.30 1.92
N PRO A 158 14.88 -19.48 1.64
CA PRO A 158 14.30 -19.47 0.32
C PRO A 158 15.33 -18.98 -0.70
N ASN A 159 15.42 -19.70 -1.83
CA ASN A 159 16.02 -19.09 -3.01
C ASN A 159 15.05 -18.00 -3.49
N VAL A 160 15.38 -16.74 -3.16
CA VAL A 160 14.49 -15.60 -3.42
C VAL A 160 14.80 -15.08 -4.82
N GLU A 161 14.08 -15.58 -5.81
CA GLU A 161 14.01 -14.94 -7.12
C GLU A 161 13.20 -13.65 -7.01
N GLN A 162 13.79 -12.55 -7.47
CA GLN A 162 13.15 -11.23 -7.42
C GLN A 162 12.06 -11.13 -8.49
N ASP A 163 10.92 -10.57 -8.12
CA ASP A 163 9.75 -10.41 -8.98
C ASP A 163 9.78 -9.04 -9.70
N PHE A 164 10.24 -9.04 -10.93
CA PHE A 164 10.31 -7.84 -11.77
C PHE A 164 9.11 -7.67 -12.72
N ARG A 165 8.06 -8.49 -12.63
CA ARG A 165 6.89 -8.44 -13.53
C ARG A 165 6.23 -7.07 -13.60
N TYR A 166 6.23 -6.32 -12.51
CA TYR A 166 5.69 -4.95 -12.53
C TYR A 166 6.55 -4.00 -13.39
N PHE A 167 7.86 -4.19 -13.44
CA PHE A 167 8.75 -3.38 -14.28
C PHE A 167 8.63 -3.77 -15.76
N GLU A 168 8.34 -5.02 -16.05
CA GLU A 168 7.98 -5.49 -17.40
C GLU A 168 6.66 -4.84 -17.84
N TYR A 169 5.66 -4.77 -16.95
CA TYR A 169 4.42 -4.04 -17.20
C TYR A 169 4.67 -2.55 -17.51
N ILE A 170 5.54 -1.88 -16.76
CA ILE A 170 5.90 -0.47 -17.03
C ILE A 170 6.47 -0.33 -18.43
N SER A 171 7.38 -1.22 -18.82
CA SER A 171 8.00 -1.21 -20.15
C SER A 171 6.95 -1.45 -21.24
N TRP A 172 6.08 -2.42 -21.05
CA TRP A 172 4.95 -2.69 -21.94
C TRP A 172 4.02 -1.48 -22.05
N GLN A 173 3.62 -0.85 -20.94
CA GLN A 173 2.76 0.33 -20.93
C GLN A 173 3.38 1.49 -21.71
N ASN A 174 4.67 1.77 -21.49
CA ASN A 174 5.37 2.84 -22.20
C ASN A 174 5.42 2.57 -23.72
N ASN A 175 5.72 1.34 -24.13
CA ASN A 175 5.75 0.95 -25.54
C ASN A 175 4.35 1.05 -26.18
N LEU A 176 3.30 0.60 -25.48
CA LEU A 176 1.93 0.70 -25.95
C LEU A 176 1.54 2.16 -26.19
N LEU A 177 1.85 3.06 -25.24
CA LEU A 177 1.46 4.47 -25.32
C LEU A 177 2.24 5.27 -26.38
N GLN A 178 3.36 4.73 -26.85
CA GLN A 178 4.12 5.28 -27.98
C GLN A 178 3.77 4.64 -29.33
N SER A 179 2.86 3.68 -29.36
CA SER A 179 2.51 2.94 -30.57
C SER A 179 1.29 3.56 -31.28
N SER A 180 1.09 3.16 -32.55
CA SER A 180 -0.12 3.53 -33.31
C SER A 180 -1.41 2.99 -32.70
N GLU A 181 -1.35 1.98 -31.86
CA GLU A 181 -2.51 1.46 -31.12
C GLU A 181 -3.03 2.48 -30.11
N SER A 182 -2.13 3.20 -29.44
CA SER A 182 -2.52 4.27 -28.50
C SER A 182 -3.30 5.39 -29.18
N GLU A 183 -2.99 5.72 -30.46
CA GLU A 183 -3.71 6.73 -31.22
C GLU A 183 -5.19 6.31 -31.47
N LYS A 184 -5.43 5.01 -31.72
CA LYS A 184 -6.78 4.47 -31.86
C LYS A 184 -7.55 4.54 -30.54
N MET A 185 -6.87 4.13 -29.44
CA MET A 185 -7.45 4.20 -28.07
C MET A 185 -7.79 5.65 -27.71
N TRP A 186 -6.87 6.59 -28.00
CA TRP A 186 -7.09 8.01 -27.78
C TRP A 186 -8.27 8.56 -28.59
N SER A 187 -8.34 8.22 -29.88
CA SER A 187 -9.43 8.62 -30.76
C SER A 187 -10.78 8.10 -30.27
N TYR A 188 -10.85 6.86 -29.81
CA TYR A 188 -12.04 6.28 -29.20
C TYR A 188 -12.50 7.09 -27.98
N TRP A 189 -11.61 7.33 -27.02
CA TRP A 189 -11.96 8.07 -25.80
C TRP A 189 -12.28 9.53 -26.07
N LYS A 190 -11.55 10.18 -26.97
CA LYS A 190 -11.84 11.55 -27.40
C LYS A 190 -13.23 11.67 -27.99
N ASN A 191 -13.67 10.73 -28.83
CA ASN A 191 -15.01 10.71 -29.38
C ASN A 191 -16.06 10.39 -28.30
N THR A 192 -15.83 9.42 -27.45
CA THR A 192 -16.75 9.01 -26.38
C THR A 192 -16.99 10.11 -25.36
N LEU A 193 -15.95 10.89 -25.05
CA LEU A 193 -15.97 11.98 -24.07
C LEU A 193 -16.11 13.37 -24.73
N SER A 194 -16.53 13.43 -26.01
CA SER A 194 -16.75 14.69 -26.69
C SER A 194 -18.15 15.29 -26.33
N GLY A 195 -18.25 16.62 -26.44
CA GLY A 195 -19.49 17.34 -26.13
C GLY A 195 -19.65 17.65 -24.63
N ASP A 196 -20.88 17.99 -24.26
CA ASP A 196 -21.21 18.31 -22.87
C ASP A 196 -21.30 17.02 -22.04
N LEU A 197 -20.36 16.85 -21.10
CA LEU A 197 -20.36 15.71 -20.19
C LEU A 197 -21.31 15.93 -19.01
N PRO A 198 -22.08 14.90 -18.61
CA PRO A 198 -23.00 15.03 -17.48
C PRO A 198 -22.19 15.22 -16.18
N VAL A 199 -22.62 16.18 -15.37
CA VAL A 199 -22.06 16.42 -14.03
C VAL A 199 -22.89 15.65 -13.03
N LEU A 200 -22.27 14.74 -12.29
CA LEU A 200 -22.91 14.01 -11.21
C LEU A 200 -23.14 14.95 -10.02
N ASN A 201 -24.39 15.24 -9.73
CA ASN A 201 -24.82 16.07 -8.61
C ASN A 201 -25.65 15.22 -7.62
N LEU A 202 -24.97 14.48 -6.74
CA LEU A 202 -25.65 13.74 -5.68
C LEU A 202 -26.05 14.70 -4.55
N PRO A 203 -27.21 14.47 -3.90
CA PRO A 203 -27.60 15.25 -2.72
C PRO A 203 -26.57 15.07 -1.60
N THR A 204 -26.17 16.19 -1.01
CA THR A 204 -25.21 16.21 0.09
C THR A 204 -25.81 16.96 1.28
N ASP A 205 -25.53 16.52 2.51
CA ASP A 205 -25.98 17.19 3.74
C ASP A 205 -25.31 18.54 3.96
N LYS A 206 -24.12 18.72 3.39
CA LYS A 206 -23.33 19.95 3.49
C LYS A 206 -22.75 20.35 2.13
N PRO A 207 -22.56 21.64 1.86
CA PRO A 207 -21.89 22.08 0.65
C PRO A 207 -20.45 21.53 0.60
N ARG A 208 -19.99 21.18 -0.59
CA ARG A 208 -18.60 20.77 -0.79
C ARG A 208 -17.66 21.93 -0.51
N PRO A 209 -16.56 21.73 0.24
CA PRO A 209 -15.58 22.77 0.46
C PRO A 209 -14.88 23.14 -0.86
N VAL A 210 -14.41 24.38 -0.94
CA VAL A 210 -13.68 24.89 -2.11
C VAL A 210 -12.37 24.13 -2.32
N VAL A 211 -11.71 23.74 -1.22
CA VAL A 211 -10.50 22.91 -1.23
C VAL A 211 -10.85 21.54 -0.67
N GLN A 212 -10.49 20.49 -1.40
CA GLN A 212 -10.70 19.11 -0.96
C GLN A 212 -9.85 18.83 0.27
N THR A 213 -10.49 18.35 1.35
CA THR A 213 -9.82 18.10 2.64
C THR A 213 -9.40 16.65 2.84
N PHE A 214 -9.91 15.73 2.02
CA PHE A 214 -9.76 14.27 2.17
C PHE A 214 -10.23 13.72 3.53
N ASN A 215 -11.00 14.51 4.30
CA ASN A 215 -11.58 14.05 5.56
C ASN A 215 -12.74 13.11 5.27
N GLY A 216 -12.58 11.86 5.67
CA GLY A 216 -13.57 10.82 5.55
C GLY A 216 -13.78 10.09 6.86
N SER A 217 -14.90 9.37 6.98
CA SER A 217 -15.11 8.42 8.07
C SER A 217 -15.79 7.15 7.54
N THR A 218 -15.69 6.07 8.33
CA THR A 218 -16.31 4.78 8.00
C THR A 218 -17.44 4.49 8.95
N VAL A 219 -18.59 4.12 8.40
CA VAL A 219 -19.73 3.61 9.16
C VAL A 219 -19.86 2.12 8.88
N ASN A 220 -19.77 1.31 9.95
CA ASN A 220 -19.94 -0.14 9.85
C ASN A 220 -21.36 -0.51 10.31
N PHE A 221 -22.02 -1.39 9.56
CA PHE A 221 -23.31 -1.94 9.92
C PHE A 221 -23.43 -3.40 9.46
N VAL A 222 -24.29 -4.16 10.11
CA VAL A 222 -24.55 -5.56 9.78
C VAL A 222 -25.99 -5.66 9.27
N ILE A 223 -26.17 -6.33 8.14
CA ILE A 223 -27.49 -6.71 7.65
C ILE A 223 -27.69 -8.17 8.05
N GLU A 224 -28.61 -8.40 8.98
CA GLU A 224 -28.98 -9.76 9.39
C GLU A 224 -29.83 -10.43 8.30
N LYS A 225 -29.61 -11.74 8.08
CA LYS A 225 -30.51 -12.53 7.25
C LYS A 225 -31.85 -12.71 7.99
N ASN A 226 -32.92 -12.21 7.41
CA ASN A 226 -34.27 -12.59 7.81
C ASN A 226 -34.56 -14.05 7.47
#